data_768afd14bbef1b3c4038d90d39695f50
#
_entry.id   768afd14bbef1b3c4038d90d39695f50
#
_cell.length_a   1.000
_cell.length_b   1.000
_cell.length_c   1.000
_cell.angle_alpha   90.00
_cell.angle_beta   90.00
_cell.angle_gamma   90.00
#
_symmetry.space_group_name_H-M   'P 1'
#
loop_
_entity.id
_entity.type
_entity.pdbx_description
1 polymer ?
#
loop_
_entity_poly.entity_id
_entity_poly.type
_entity_poly.pdbx_seq_one_letter_code
_entity_poly.pdbx_strand_id
1 'polypeptide(L)'
;MSAKKVFLSVVFLLVFAIVFSEEYALVLSGGGGKGAYQVGVWKALKEYGIAQKVSVISGTSAGGLNAALFACESLENAEKIWLNEVPSKLTKDQKLISQEGLSEILDSVPLENIKDSYAQVYVTAVRDRLKLLKFIDSKLNGSSIGRHAYYFELNNDSFDEIKSKLLATSAFPVICDSVFVDDGDGGHYYSDGGEESIGGDNIPIKPVIEGYPEIKNIIVVYLSDQKHVSRRISAKDYDKINIIEFFPSIDLDGDSAFESLLDGTANFSNSRIRLLIQKGYEDTVDYFMRRKLYPVSSYWFE
;
A
#
# COMPACT_ATOMS: atom_id res chain seq x y z
N MET A 1 40.92 -9.90 30.35
CA MET A 1 40.68 -9.84 28.89
C MET A 1 41.20 -8.49 28.38
N SER A 2 42.00 -8.41 27.30
CA SER A 2 42.53 -7.12 26.89
C SER A 2 41.42 -6.26 26.25
N ALA A 3 41.46 -4.94 26.44
CA ALA A 3 40.49 -3.98 25.89
C ALA A 3 40.27 -4.16 24.37
N LYS A 4 41.31 -4.56 23.62
CA LYS A 4 41.23 -4.93 22.20
C LYS A 4 40.33 -6.12 21.93
N LYS A 5 40.34 -7.15 22.79
CA LYS A 5 39.46 -8.34 22.62
C LYS A 5 38.01 -8.00 22.92
N VAL A 6 37.76 -7.14 23.92
CA VAL A 6 36.40 -6.66 24.23
C VAL A 6 35.87 -5.80 23.07
N PHE A 7 36.66 -4.86 22.58
CA PHE A 7 36.27 -4.01 21.44
C PHE A 7 35.98 -4.84 20.17
N LEU A 8 36.84 -5.81 19.85
CA LEU A 8 36.61 -6.68 18.69
C LEU A 8 35.36 -7.54 18.83
N SER A 9 35.06 -8.04 20.04
CA SER A 9 33.84 -8.79 20.32
C SER A 9 32.57 -7.92 20.24
N VAL A 10 32.64 -6.67 20.68
CA VAL A 10 31.51 -5.72 20.58
C VAL A 10 31.27 -5.33 19.12
N VAL A 11 32.33 -5.05 18.35
CA VAL A 11 32.24 -4.75 16.93
C VAL A 11 31.69 -5.97 16.16
N PHE A 12 32.15 -7.18 16.48
CA PHE A 12 31.64 -8.41 15.86
C PHE A 12 30.17 -8.65 16.19
N LEU A 13 29.75 -8.41 17.43
CA LEU A 13 28.34 -8.51 17.86
C LEU A 13 27.47 -7.46 17.18
N LEU A 14 27.96 -6.23 17.02
CA LEU A 14 27.24 -5.16 16.29
C LEU A 14 27.12 -5.48 14.80
N VAL A 15 28.19 -5.93 14.15
CA VAL A 15 28.17 -6.36 12.75
C VAL A 15 27.25 -7.58 12.57
N PHE A 16 27.28 -8.53 13.51
CA PHE A 16 26.41 -9.70 13.48
C PHE A 16 24.92 -9.33 13.67
N ALA A 17 24.63 -8.36 14.54
CA ALA A 17 23.27 -7.83 14.72
C ALA A 17 22.73 -7.11 13.49
N ILE A 18 23.59 -6.41 12.73
CA ILE A 18 23.22 -5.75 11.47
C ILE A 18 22.97 -6.78 10.37
N VAL A 19 23.78 -7.85 10.31
CA VAL A 19 23.68 -8.90 9.27
C VAL A 19 22.47 -9.81 9.46
N PHE A 20 21.89 -9.88 10.66
CA PHE A 20 20.71 -10.71 10.97
C PHE A 20 19.46 -9.89 11.36
N SER A 21 19.38 -8.62 10.96
CA SER A 21 18.13 -7.87 11.10
C SER A 21 17.09 -8.51 10.18
N GLU A 22 16.01 -9.03 10.78
CA GLU A 22 14.85 -9.49 10.01
C GLU A 22 14.31 -8.33 9.17
N GLU A 23 14.30 -8.49 7.87
CA GLU A 23 13.70 -7.53 6.94
C GLU A 23 12.29 -7.97 6.56
N TYR A 24 11.45 -6.98 6.32
CA TYR A 24 10.07 -7.16 5.93
C TYR A 24 9.79 -6.44 4.62
N ALA A 25 8.89 -7.00 3.83
CA ALA A 25 8.20 -6.25 2.79
C ALA A 25 6.75 -6.02 3.20
N LEU A 26 6.17 -4.92 2.74
CA LEU A 26 4.78 -4.55 2.97
C LEU A 26 4.05 -4.48 1.62
N VAL A 27 3.00 -5.27 1.47
CA VAL A 27 2.13 -5.29 0.28
C VAL A 27 0.76 -4.75 0.66
N LEU A 28 0.33 -3.69 -0.03
CA LEU A 28 -0.86 -2.93 0.27
C LEU A 28 -1.87 -3.05 -0.89
N SER A 29 -3.02 -3.68 -0.63
CA SER A 29 -4.07 -3.79 -1.65
C SER A 29 -4.75 -2.44 -1.93
N GLY A 30 -5.34 -2.30 -3.11
CA GLY A 30 -6.23 -1.19 -3.44
C GLY A 30 -7.60 -1.31 -2.79
N GLY A 31 -8.37 -0.20 -2.76
CA GLY A 31 -9.70 -0.18 -2.19
C GLY A 31 -10.25 1.20 -1.83
N GLY A 32 -9.75 2.28 -2.42
CA GLY A 32 -10.27 3.65 -2.23
C GLY A 32 -10.28 4.08 -0.77
N GLY A 33 -11.43 4.56 -0.28
CA GLY A 33 -11.62 5.03 1.11
C GLY A 33 -11.30 3.98 2.18
N LYS A 34 -11.34 2.69 1.84
CA LYS A 34 -10.93 1.59 2.72
C LYS A 34 -9.44 1.66 3.09
N GLY A 35 -8.62 2.36 2.30
CA GLY A 35 -7.18 2.55 2.54
C GLY A 35 -6.85 3.15 3.92
N ALA A 36 -7.79 3.84 4.55
CA ALA A 36 -7.64 4.32 5.93
C ALA A 36 -7.31 3.19 6.93
N TYR A 37 -7.78 1.97 6.70
CA TYR A 37 -7.43 0.79 7.49
C TYR A 37 -5.92 0.53 7.51
N GLN A 38 -5.24 0.70 6.37
CA GLN A 38 -3.80 0.48 6.25
C GLN A 38 -2.99 1.46 7.10
N VAL A 39 -3.49 2.69 7.31
CA VAL A 39 -2.86 3.66 8.22
C VAL A 39 -2.85 3.14 9.66
N GLY A 40 -3.96 2.54 10.10
CA GLY A 40 -4.05 1.90 11.41
C GLY A 40 -3.09 0.72 11.56
N VAL A 41 -3.01 -0.13 10.53
CA VAL A 41 -2.02 -1.23 10.48
C VAL A 41 -0.59 -0.66 10.59
N TRP A 42 -0.25 0.35 9.80
CA TRP A 42 1.07 0.99 9.82
C TRP A 42 1.42 1.57 11.19
N LYS A 43 0.44 2.18 11.87
CA LYS A 43 0.58 2.69 13.23
C LYS A 43 1.01 1.59 14.19
N ALA A 44 0.31 0.47 14.20
CA ALA A 44 0.68 -0.66 15.04
C ALA A 44 2.04 -1.25 14.66
N LEU A 45 2.36 -1.41 13.36
CA LEU A 45 3.67 -1.87 12.92
C LEU A 45 4.82 -0.98 13.43
N LYS A 46 4.61 0.35 13.50
CA LYS A 46 5.59 1.29 14.08
C LYS A 46 5.76 1.06 15.58
N GLU A 47 4.68 0.92 16.34
CA GLU A 47 4.72 0.69 17.79
C GLU A 47 5.39 -0.65 18.14
N TYR A 48 5.27 -1.65 17.28
CA TYR A 48 5.91 -2.95 17.45
C TYR A 48 7.32 -3.02 16.85
N GLY A 49 7.87 -1.93 16.35
CA GLY A 49 9.22 -1.87 15.79
C GLY A 49 9.43 -2.65 14.50
N ILE A 50 8.34 -2.94 13.77
CA ILE A 50 8.39 -3.68 12.50
C ILE A 50 8.51 -2.71 11.32
N ALA A 51 7.82 -1.57 11.38
CA ALA A 51 7.85 -0.59 10.29
C ALA A 51 9.27 -0.13 9.93
N GLN A 52 10.18 0.00 10.90
CA GLN A 52 11.57 0.38 10.68
C GLN A 52 12.41 -0.70 9.98
N LYS A 53 11.88 -1.90 9.86
CA LYS A 53 12.50 -3.05 9.19
C LYS A 53 11.88 -3.34 7.82
N VAL A 54 10.92 -2.52 7.40
CA VAL A 54 10.30 -2.63 6.08
C VAL A 54 11.21 -2.00 5.06
N SER A 55 11.82 -2.82 4.20
CA SER A 55 12.75 -2.38 3.16
C SER A 55 12.12 -2.30 1.77
N VAL A 56 10.93 -2.86 1.58
CA VAL A 56 10.16 -2.75 0.33
C VAL A 56 8.68 -2.53 0.65
N ILE A 57 8.06 -1.55 0.00
CA ILE A 57 6.61 -1.32 0.06
C ILE A 57 6.06 -1.37 -1.36
N SER A 58 5.09 -2.24 -1.61
CA SER A 58 4.42 -2.35 -2.90
C SER A 58 2.92 -2.18 -2.73
N GLY A 59 2.31 -1.28 -3.50
CA GLY A 59 0.90 -0.96 -3.34
C GLY A 59 0.17 -0.69 -4.64
N THR A 60 -1.15 -0.86 -4.62
CA THR A 60 -2.04 -0.58 -5.74
C THR A 60 -3.11 0.40 -5.31
N SER A 61 -3.45 1.39 -6.16
CA SER A 61 -4.52 2.36 -5.89
C SER A 61 -4.31 3.04 -4.52
N ALA A 62 -5.29 3.01 -3.62
CA ALA A 62 -5.14 3.52 -2.25
C ALA A 62 -3.91 2.93 -1.53
N GLY A 63 -3.59 1.65 -1.77
CA GLY A 63 -2.38 1.02 -1.24
C GLY A 63 -1.10 1.61 -1.82
N GLY A 64 -1.11 2.02 -3.10
CA GLY A 64 0.00 2.73 -3.74
C GLY A 64 0.20 4.13 -3.17
N LEU A 65 -0.90 4.86 -2.93
CA LEU A 65 -0.87 6.17 -2.25
C LEU A 65 -0.31 6.06 -0.83
N ASN A 66 -0.75 5.04 -0.08
CA ASN A 66 -0.23 4.78 1.26
C ASN A 66 1.23 4.32 1.25
N ALA A 67 1.65 3.54 0.25
CA ALA A 67 3.06 3.14 0.10
C ALA A 67 3.98 4.37 -0.01
N ALA A 68 3.63 5.32 -0.88
CA ALA A 68 4.34 6.59 -1.00
C ALA A 68 4.30 7.40 0.30
N LEU A 69 3.11 7.54 0.90
CA LEU A 69 2.90 8.31 2.12
C LEU A 69 3.70 7.75 3.31
N PHE A 70 3.76 6.42 3.48
CA PHE A 70 4.52 5.77 4.55
C PHE A 70 6.03 5.89 4.37
N ALA A 71 6.49 6.08 3.14
CA ALA A 71 7.91 6.25 2.81
C ALA A 71 8.40 7.69 2.97
N CYS A 72 7.55 8.71 2.74
CA CYS A 72 7.98 10.11 2.72
C CYS A 72 7.47 10.95 3.90
N GLU A 73 6.51 10.45 4.69
CA GLU A 73 5.86 11.22 5.74
C GLU A 73 5.92 10.57 7.12
N SER A 74 5.75 11.41 8.14
CA SER A 74 5.52 10.91 9.50
C SER A 74 4.15 10.25 9.61
N LEU A 75 4.00 9.33 10.57
CA LEU A 75 2.69 8.72 10.86
C LEU A 75 1.63 9.77 11.21
N GLU A 76 2.00 10.79 11.98
CA GLU A 76 1.09 11.85 12.39
C GLU A 76 0.55 12.63 11.17
N ASN A 77 1.42 12.95 10.21
CA ASN A 77 1.00 13.62 8.98
C ASN A 77 0.17 12.70 8.08
N ALA A 78 0.51 11.41 7.98
CA ALA A 78 -0.28 10.43 7.27
C ALA A 78 -1.71 10.33 7.83
N GLU A 79 -1.85 10.26 9.17
CA GLU A 79 -3.16 10.29 9.83
C GLU A 79 -3.92 11.61 9.56
N LYS A 80 -3.23 12.77 9.61
CA LYS A 80 -3.84 14.09 9.32
C LYS A 80 -4.35 14.18 7.88
N ILE A 81 -3.58 13.71 6.91
CA ILE A 81 -4.01 13.69 5.51
C ILE A 81 -5.29 12.88 5.35
N TRP A 82 -5.33 11.66 5.89
CA TRP A 82 -6.52 10.82 5.82
C TRP A 82 -7.72 11.41 6.57
N LEU A 83 -7.53 12.03 7.72
CA LEU A 83 -8.62 12.56 8.55
C LEU A 83 -9.15 13.92 8.06
N ASN A 84 -8.33 14.75 7.43
CA ASN A 84 -8.68 16.12 7.12
C ASN A 84 -8.72 16.43 5.62
N GLU A 85 -7.69 16.00 4.86
CA GLU A 85 -7.56 16.32 3.45
C GLU A 85 -8.42 15.42 2.57
N VAL A 86 -8.37 14.11 2.81
CA VAL A 86 -9.10 13.10 2.03
C VAL A 86 -10.61 13.37 2.02
N PRO A 87 -11.30 13.56 3.17
CA PRO A 87 -12.75 13.83 3.17
C PRO A 87 -13.13 15.11 2.45
N SER A 88 -12.31 16.15 2.57
CA SER A 88 -12.63 17.48 2.03
C SER A 88 -12.34 17.60 0.53
N LYS A 89 -11.30 16.92 0.04
CA LYS A 89 -10.83 17.07 -1.34
C LYS A 89 -11.32 15.97 -2.28
N LEU A 90 -11.39 14.70 -1.84
CA LEU A 90 -11.78 13.61 -2.73
C LEU A 90 -13.28 13.58 -3.04
N THR A 91 -14.14 14.18 -2.21
CA THR A 91 -15.59 14.28 -2.46
C THR A 91 -16.01 15.65 -3.01
N LYS A 92 -15.06 16.45 -3.50
CA LYS A 92 -15.30 17.77 -4.07
C LYS A 92 -16.20 17.69 -5.30
N ASP A 93 -17.08 18.69 -5.48
CA ASP A 93 -17.96 18.85 -6.64
C ASP A 93 -18.94 17.69 -6.89
N GLN A 94 -19.37 17.00 -5.83
CA GLN A 94 -20.30 15.87 -5.90
C GLN A 94 -19.78 14.70 -6.76
N LYS A 95 -18.47 14.65 -7.02
CA LYS A 95 -17.84 13.52 -7.68
C LYS A 95 -17.66 12.38 -6.67
N LEU A 96 -17.78 11.15 -7.15
CA LEU A 96 -17.51 9.96 -6.33
C LEU A 96 -16.04 9.93 -5.88
N ILE A 97 -15.12 10.28 -6.77
CA ILE A 97 -13.68 10.44 -6.51
C ILE A 97 -13.18 11.62 -7.34
N SER A 98 -12.62 12.64 -6.68
CA SER A 98 -12.03 13.80 -7.36
C SER A 98 -10.56 13.57 -7.65
N GLN A 99 -10.22 13.37 -8.91
CA GLN A 99 -8.82 13.26 -9.35
C GLN A 99 -8.06 14.58 -9.16
N GLU A 100 -8.74 15.73 -9.32
CA GLU A 100 -8.19 17.05 -9.03
C GLU A 100 -7.91 17.20 -7.53
N GLY A 101 -8.86 16.82 -6.68
CA GLY A 101 -8.66 16.83 -5.23
C GLY A 101 -7.52 15.92 -4.77
N LEU A 102 -7.34 14.76 -5.41
CA LEU A 102 -6.18 13.91 -5.16
C LEU A 102 -4.87 14.60 -5.60
N SER A 103 -4.86 15.26 -6.76
CA SER A 103 -3.71 16.03 -7.22
C SER A 103 -3.33 17.13 -6.23
N GLU A 104 -4.32 17.86 -5.67
CA GLU A 104 -4.09 18.86 -4.63
C GLU A 104 -3.52 18.26 -3.32
N ILE A 105 -3.94 17.06 -2.95
CA ILE A 105 -3.35 16.35 -1.78
C ILE A 105 -1.89 16.02 -2.07
N LEU A 106 -1.60 15.44 -3.23
CA LEU A 106 -0.23 15.06 -3.60
C LEU A 106 0.72 16.25 -3.69
N ASP A 107 0.23 17.45 -4.09
CA ASP A 107 1.02 18.70 -4.08
C ASP A 107 1.41 19.16 -2.67
N SER A 108 0.71 18.70 -1.64
CA SER A 108 1.02 19.01 -0.23
C SER A 108 1.92 17.98 0.46
N VAL A 109 2.19 16.84 -0.21
CA VAL A 109 3.04 15.77 0.31
C VAL A 109 4.47 15.93 -0.22
N PRO A 110 5.51 15.81 0.62
CA PRO A 110 6.91 15.92 0.18
C PRO A 110 7.37 14.64 -0.52
N LEU A 111 6.80 14.34 -1.70
CA LEU A 111 7.06 13.12 -2.46
C LEU A 111 8.54 12.93 -2.82
N GLU A 112 9.30 14.02 -2.95
CA GLU A 112 10.73 13.99 -3.18
C GLU A 112 11.53 13.30 -2.05
N ASN A 113 10.96 13.18 -0.85
CA ASN A 113 11.60 12.47 0.25
C ASN A 113 11.61 10.93 0.05
N ILE A 114 10.83 10.43 -0.92
CA ILE A 114 10.83 8.98 -1.25
C ILE A 114 12.22 8.51 -1.66
N LYS A 115 13.00 9.33 -2.35
CA LYS A 115 14.40 9.01 -2.72
C LYS A 115 15.31 8.73 -1.52
N ASP A 116 15.02 9.37 -0.37
CA ASP A 116 15.82 9.24 0.85
C ASP A 116 15.22 8.18 1.80
N SER A 117 14.11 7.54 1.38
CA SER A 117 13.49 6.45 2.14
C SER A 117 14.37 5.22 2.22
N TYR A 118 14.37 4.58 3.38
CA TYR A 118 14.98 3.25 3.52
C TYR A 118 14.27 2.20 2.67
N ALA A 119 12.95 2.33 2.51
CA ALA A 119 12.15 1.39 1.73
C ALA A 119 12.14 1.73 0.23
N GLN A 120 12.28 0.70 -0.60
CA GLN A 120 11.96 0.79 -2.02
C GLN A 120 10.44 0.76 -2.22
N VAL A 121 9.91 1.69 -3.00
CA VAL A 121 8.48 1.90 -3.16
C VAL A 121 8.02 1.56 -4.57
N TYR A 122 7.04 0.67 -4.67
CA TYR A 122 6.44 0.25 -5.93
C TYR A 122 4.95 0.59 -5.96
N VAL A 123 4.48 1.11 -7.09
CA VAL A 123 3.06 1.32 -7.35
C VAL A 123 2.62 0.60 -8.62
N THR A 124 1.39 0.08 -8.61
CA THR A 124 0.87 -0.73 -9.71
C THR A 124 -0.16 0.03 -10.50
N ALA A 125 -0.03 0.02 -11.82
CA ALA A 125 -1.02 0.56 -12.75
C ALA A 125 -1.22 -0.37 -13.95
N VAL A 126 -2.30 -0.18 -14.69
CA VAL A 126 -2.58 -0.92 -15.93
C VAL A 126 -2.45 0.01 -17.11
N ARG A 127 -1.65 -0.38 -18.13
CA ARG A 127 -1.54 0.36 -19.37
C ARG A 127 -2.87 0.35 -20.13
N ASP A 128 -3.36 1.54 -20.46
CA ASP A 128 -4.64 1.70 -21.14
C ASP A 128 -4.53 1.31 -22.63
N ARG A 129 -5.06 0.12 -22.94
CA ARG A 129 -5.21 -0.36 -24.31
C ARG A 129 -6.70 -0.63 -24.57
N LEU A 130 -7.47 0.39 -24.93
CA LEU A 130 -8.92 0.26 -25.15
C LEU A 130 -9.72 -0.03 -23.86
N LYS A 131 -9.39 0.69 -22.81
CA LYS A 131 -9.86 0.59 -21.43
C LYS A 131 -11.37 0.36 -21.27
N LEU A 132 -12.19 1.26 -21.83
CA LEU A 132 -13.63 1.25 -21.59
C LEU A 132 -14.31 0.02 -22.22
N LEU A 133 -13.93 -0.32 -23.46
CA LEU A 133 -14.52 -1.47 -24.16
C LEU A 133 -14.17 -2.78 -23.45
N LYS A 134 -12.93 -2.93 -22.97
CA LYS A 134 -12.49 -4.12 -22.25
C LYS A 134 -13.12 -4.23 -20.88
N PHE A 135 -13.25 -3.10 -20.15
CA PHE A 135 -13.94 -3.06 -18.87
C PHE A 135 -15.41 -3.46 -19.01
N ILE A 136 -16.12 -2.88 -19.99
CA ILE A 136 -17.51 -3.23 -20.26
C ILE A 136 -17.64 -4.71 -20.67
N ASP A 137 -16.81 -5.20 -21.58
CA ASP A 137 -16.81 -6.60 -22.01
C ASP A 137 -16.57 -7.56 -20.85
N SER A 138 -15.60 -7.27 -20.00
CA SER A 138 -15.30 -8.06 -18.81
C SER A 138 -16.50 -8.12 -17.84
N LYS A 139 -17.17 -6.99 -17.57
CA LYS A 139 -18.32 -6.95 -16.65
C LYS A 139 -19.57 -7.62 -17.25
N LEU A 140 -19.75 -7.59 -18.57
CA LEU A 140 -20.90 -8.20 -19.25
C LEU A 140 -20.69 -9.69 -19.55
N ASN A 141 -19.49 -10.07 -19.96
CA ASN A 141 -19.21 -11.40 -20.51
C ASN A 141 -18.30 -12.25 -19.63
N GLY A 142 -17.80 -11.70 -18.48
CA GLY A 142 -16.90 -12.39 -17.57
C GLY A 142 -15.54 -12.74 -18.20
N SER A 143 -15.14 -12.05 -19.29
CA SER A 143 -13.86 -12.26 -19.94
C SER A 143 -12.73 -11.74 -19.05
N SER A 144 -11.75 -12.58 -18.72
CA SER A 144 -10.55 -12.16 -18.02
C SER A 144 -9.42 -12.00 -19.03
N ILE A 145 -8.79 -10.83 -19.03
CA ILE A 145 -7.54 -10.58 -19.74
C ILE A 145 -6.41 -10.95 -18.82
N GLY A 146 -5.40 -11.65 -19.32
CA GLY A 146 -4.21 -11.97 -18.51
C GLY A 146 -3.59 -10.72 -17.90
N ARG A 147 -2.87 -10.88 -16.78
CA ARG A 147 -2.26 -9.75 -16.05
C ARG A 147 -1.33 -8.96 -16.94
N HIS A 148 -1.57 -7.66 -17.03
CA HIS A 148 -0.76 -6.68 -17.73
C HIS A 148 -0.43 -5.49 -16.83
N ALA A 149 -0.32 -5.76 -15.51
CA ALA A 149 0.06 -4.77 -14.53
C ALA A 149 1.52 -4.33 -14.74
N TYR A 150 1.73 -3.03 -14.68
CA TYR A 150 3.05 -2.39 -14.61
C TYR A 150 3.33 -2.01 -13.17
N TYR A 151 4.58 -2.24 -12.75
CA TYR A 151 5.05 -1.94 -11.42
C TYR A 151 6.11 -0.86 -11.53
N PHE A 152 5.76 0.36 -11.12
CA PHE A 152 6.64 1.51 -11.17
C PHE A 152 7.39 1.65 -9.85
N GLU A 153 8.71 1.65 -9.89
CA GLU A 153 9.54 2.08 -8.78
C GLU A 153 9.53 3.60 -8.69
N LEU A 154 9.48 4.17 -7.46
CA LEU A 154 9.36 5.61 -7.26
C LEU A 154 10.65 6.27 -6.75
N ASN A 155 11.60 5.51 -6.18
CA ASN A 155 12.73 6.09 -5.45
C ASN A 155 13.71 6.90 -6.30
N ASN A 156 13.74 6.67 -7.61
CA ASN A 156 14.63 7.39 -8.52
C ASN A 156 13.93 8.48 -9.34
N ASP A 157 12.64 8.69 -9.10
CA ASP A 157 11.80 9.60 -9.87
C ASP A 157 11.83 11.03 -9.31
N SER A 158 11.56 12.00 -10.18
CA SER A 158 11.25 13.37 -9.79
C SER A 158 9.85 13.48 -9.17
N PHE A 159 9.56 14.59 -8.51
CA PHE A 159 8.24 14.87 -7.94
C PHE A 159 7.10 14.66 -8.95
N ASP A 160 7.23 15.21 -10.17
CA ASP A 160 6.20 15.13 -11.20
C ASP A 160 6.01 13.70 -11.72
N GLU A 161 7.08 12.92 -11.86
CA GLU A 161 7.02 11.50 -12.24
C GLU A 161 6.33 10.68 -11.16
N ILE A 162 6.70 10.85 -9.89
CA ILE A 162 6.05 10.19 -8.76
C ILE A 162 4.56 10.54 -8.74
N LYS A 163 4.24 11.83 -8.82
CA LYS A 163 2.85 12.31 -8.82
C LYS A 163 2.04 11.71 -9.97
N SER A 164 2.58 11.67 -11.19
CA SER A 164 1.89 11.07 -12.34
C SER A 164 1.61 9.56 -12.15
N LYS A 165 2.57 8.82 -11.59
CA LYS A 165 2.44 7.39 -11.28
C LYS A 165 1.41 7.14 -10.15
N LEU A 166 1.36 8.02 -9.13
CA LEU A 166 0.37 7.95 -8.06
C LEU A 166 -1.05 8.30 -8.55
N LEU A 167 -1.19 9.27 -9.44
CA LEU A 167 -2.47 9.55 -10.09
C LEU A 167 -2.89 8.39 -10.99
N ALA A 168 -1.95 7.77 -11.70
CA ALA A 168 -2.24 6.62 -12.59
C ALA A 168 -2.72 5.40 -11.81
N THR A 169 -2.03 5.03 -10.70
CA THR A 169 -2.41 3.86 -9.89
C THR A 169 -3.81 3.98 -9.28
N SER A 170 -4.31 5.20 -9.09
CA SER A 170 -5.62 5.52 -8.51
C SER A 170 -6.67 6.03 -9.51
N ALA A 171 -6.36 6.03 -10.81
CA ALA A 171 -7.27 6.43 -11.87
C ALA A 171 -8.32 5.35 -12.16
N PHE A 172 -9.33 5.23 -11.27
CA PHE A 172 -10.35 4.18 -11.37
C PHE A 172 -11.13 4.29 -12.68
N PRO A 173 -11.22 3.20 -13.48
CA PRO A 173 -11.91 3.20 -14.76
C PRO A 173 -13.35 3.72 -14.66
N VAL A 174 -13.81 4.50 -15.66
CA VAL A 174 -15.15 5.12 -15.75
C VAL A 174 -15.33 6.36 -14.86
N ILE A 175 -14.68 6.43 -13.67
CA ILE A 175 -14.82 7.57 -12.75
C ILE A 175 -13.72 8.62 -13.00
N CYS A 176 -12.49 8.16 -13.25
CA CYS A 176 -11.33 9.01 -13.47
C CYS A 176 -10.78 8.86 -14.89
N ASP A 177 -10.15 9.91 -15.39
CA ASP A 177 -9.40 9.84 -16.63
C ASP A 177 -8.08 9.08 -16.44
N SER A 178 -7.64 8.38 -17.52
CA SER A 178 -6.31 7.77 -17.55
C SER A 178 -5.23 8.85 -17.48
N VAL A 179 -4.13 8.53 -16.83
CA VAL A 179 -3.01 9.45 -16.63
C VAL A 179 -1.87 9.08 -17.56
N PHE A 180 -1.29 10.07 -18.22
CA PHE A 180 -0.07 9.90 -19.00
C PHE A 180 1.12 9.76 -18.05
N VAL A 181 1.90 8.70 -18.23
CA VAL A 181 3.14 8.43 -17.48
C VAL A 181 4.26 8.21 -18.50
N ASP A 182 5.37 8.93 -18.32
CA ASP A 182 6.61 8.60 -19.02
C ASP A 182 7.20 7.34 -18.39
N ASP A 183 7.13 6.25 -19.12
CA ASP A 183 7.55 4.92 -18.67
C ASP A 183 8.91 4.49 -19.23
N GLY A 184 9.65 5.44 -19.86
CA GLY A 184 10.92 5.21 -20.51
C GLY A 184 10.81 4.57 -21.91
N ASP A 185 9.59 4.26 -22.37
CA ASP A 185 9.29 3.71 -23.71
C ASP A 185 8.35 4.64 -24.51
N GLY A 186 8.58 5.96 -24.38
CA GLY A 186 7.83 6.99 -25.09
C GLY A 186 6.55 7.45 -24.39
N GLY A 187 6.25 6.93 -23.22
CA GLY A 187 5.13 7.28 -22.37
C GLY A 187 3.78 6.73 -22.85
N HIS A 188 2.94 6.38 -21.91
CA HIS A 188 1.62 5.79 -22.19
C HIS A 188 0.57 6.26 -21.20
N TYR A 189 -0.69 6.04 -21.52
CA TYR A 189 -1.80 6.27 -20.60
C TYR A 189 -2.01 5.04 -19.71
N TYR A 190 -2.18 5.30 -18.43
CA TYR A 190 -2.38 4.28 -17.40
C TYR A 190 -3.64 4.56 -16.57
N SER A 191 -4.20 3.51 -16.01
CA SER A 191 -5.33 3.54 -15.10
C SER A 191 -5.08 2.66 -13.88
N ASP A 192 -6.03 2.68 -12.92
CA ASP A 192 -5.95 1.98 -11.64
C ASP A 192 -5.51 0.52 -11.82
N GLY A 193 -4.48 0.14 -11.07
CA GLY A 193 -3.91 -1.19 -11.08
C GLY A 193 -4.74 -2.26 -10.36
N GLY A 194 -5.77 -1.87 -9.62
CA GLY A 194 -6.57 -2.79 -8.81
C GLY A 194 -7.67 -3.52 -9.58
N GLU A 195 -7.98 -3.11 -10.81
CA GLU A 195 -9.03 -3.76 -11.60
C GLU A 195 -8.48 -5.01 -12.32
N GLU A 196 -8.60 -6.16 -11.66
CA GLU A 196 -8.10 -7.44 -12.16
C GLU A 196 -8.76 -7.87 -13.48
N SER A 197 -10.00 -7.42 -13.76
CA SER A 197 -10.72 -7.76 -14.99
C SER A 197 -10.08 -7.20 -16.26
N ILE A 198 -9.27 -6.15 -16.14
CA ILE A 198 -8.50 -5.55 -17.23
C ILE A 198 -7.00 -5.83 -17.14
N GLY A 199 -6.62 -6.82 -16.33
CA GLY A 199 -5.24 -7.27 -16.20
C GLY A 199 -4.46 -6.64 -15.05
N GLY A 200 -5.13 -5.97 -14.13
CA GLY A 200 -4.55 -5.39 -12.92
C GLY A 200 -4.04 -6.43 -11.91
N ASP A 201 -3.32 -5.94 -10.90
CA ASP A 201 -2.85 -6.71 -9.75
C ASP A 201 -3.16 -5.93 -8.47
N ASN A 202 -4.30 -6.27 -7.85
CA ASN A 202 -4.75 -5.57 -6.63
C ASN A 202 -3.89 -5.89 -5.40
N ILE A 203 -3.09 -6.96 -5.46
CA ILE A 203 -2.20 -7.38 -4.37
C ILE A 203 -0.80 -7.58 -4.96
N PRO A 204 -0.04 -6.48 -5.13
CA PRO A 204 1.17 -6.46 -5.94
C PRO A 204 2.38 -7.06 -5.20
N ILE A 205 2.36 -8.37 -4.98
CA ILE A 205 3.46 -9.09 -4.34
C ILE A 205 4.64 -9.32 -5.30
N LYS A 206 4.40 -9.28 -6.61
CA LYS A 206 5.37 -9.63 -7.64
C LYS A 206 6.67 -8.83 -7.56
N PRO A 207 6.66 -7.48 -7.41
CA PRO A 207 7.90 -6.71 -7.27
C PRO A 207 8.77 -7.16 -6.11
N VAL A 208 8.15 -7.56 -5.00
CA VAL A 208 8.85 -8.05 -3.81
C VAL A 208 9.54 -9.38 -4.10
N ILE A 209 8.81 -10.35 -4.65
CA ILE A 209 9.32 -11.71 -4.83
C ILE A 209 10.39 -11.78 -5.91
N GLU A 210 10.20 -11.05 -7.01
CA GLU A 210 11.14 -11.05 -8.14
C GLU A 210 12.34 -10.15 -7.90
N GLY A 211 12.14 -8.99 -7.23
CA GLY A 211 13.18 -8.00 -7.00
C GLY A 211 14.03 -8.26 -5.75
N TYR A 212 13.45 -8.87 -4.71
CA TYR A 212 14.06 -9.00 -3.36
C TYR A 212 13.90 -10.41 -2.80
N PRO A 213 14.49 -11.41 -3.43
CA PRO A 213 14.34 -12.83 -3.03
C PRO A 213 14.95 -13.14 -1.67
N GLU A 214 15.78 -12.26 -1.10
CA GLU A 214 16.33 -12.35 0.25
C GLU A 214 15.30 -12.06 1.33
N ILE A 215 14.27 -11.22 1.06
CA ILE A 215 13.22 -10.89 2.04
C ILE A 215 12.30 -12.10 2.21
N LYS A 216 12.24 -12.61 3.43
CA LYS A 216 11.45 -13.82 3.76
C LYS A 216 10.15 -13.52 4.50
N ASN A 217 10.00 -12.32 5.06
CA ASN A 217 8.79 -11.92 5.77
C ASN A 217 8.03 -10.89 4.93
N ILE A 218 6.86 -11.26 4.45
CA ILE A 218 6.01 -10.37 3.65
C ILE A 218 4.70 -10.15 4.39
N ILE A 219 4.43 -8.90 4.70
CA ILE A 219 3.17 -8.45 5.30
C ILE A 219 2.23 -8.06 4.17
N VAL A 220 1.05 -8.65 4.12
CA VAL A 220 0.01 -8.34 3.14
C VAL A 220 -1.19 -7.73 3.87
N VAL A 221 -1.58 -6.52 3.50
CA VAL A 221 -2.73 -5.83 4.08
C VAL A 221 -3.86 -5.77 3.05
N TYR A 222 -4.91 -6.51 3.33
CA TYR A 222 -6.11 -6.57 2.50
C TYR A 222 -7.10 -5.46 2.89
N LEU A 223 -7.87 -5.00 1.92
CA LEU A 223 -8.98 -4.05 2.12
C LEU A 223 -10.36 -4.69 1.86
N SER A 224 -10.41 -6.01 1.89
CA SER A 224 -11.62 -6.83 1.97
C SER A 224 -11.44 -7.86 3.09
N ASP A 225 -12.52 -8.28 3.72
CA ASP A 225 -12.45 -9.35 4.72
C ASP A 225 -12.11 -10.70 4.08
N GLN A 226 -11.86 -11.72 4.91
CA GLN A 226 -11.47 -13.05 4.43
C GLN A 226 -12.51 -13.74 3.54
N LYS A 227 -13.76 -13.36 3.62
CA LYS A 227 -14.85 -13.96 2.83
C LYS A 227 -14.98 -13.33 1.46
N HIS A 228 -14.72 -12.01 1.37
CA HIS A 228 -14.94 -11.22 0.17
C HIS A 228 -13.66 -10.92 -0.62
N VAL A 229 -12.48 -11.32 -0.11
CA VAL A 229 -11.23 -11.15 -0.86
C VAL A 229 -11.26 -11.98 -2.16
N SER A 230 -11.14 -11.31 -3.29
CA SER A 230 -11.18 -11.94 -4.62
C SER A 230 -9.97 -12.85 -4.86
N ARG A 231 -8.83 -12.47 -4.30
CA ARG A 231 -7.58 -13.21 -4.40
C ARG A 231 -6.82 -13.13 -3.07
N ARG A 232 -6.38 -14.28 -2.60
CA ARG A 232 -5.51 -14.39 -1.43
C ARG A 232 -4.13 -14.89 -1.83
N ILE A 233 -3.10 -14.29 -1.26
CA ILE A 233 -1.73 -14.78 -1.39
C ILE A 233 -1.59 -16.01 -0.49
N SER A 234 -1.18 -17.14 -1.05
CA SER A 234 -0.95 -18.34 -0.28
C SER A 234 0.53 -18.56 -0.07
N ALA A 235 0.95 -18.74 1.19
CA ALA A 235 2.33 -19.13 1.50
C ALA A 235 2.75 -20.46 0.84
N LYS A 236 1.78 -21.29 0.43
CA LYS A 236 2.05 -22.54 -0.29
C LYS A 236 2.57 -22.31 -1.71
N ASP A 237 2.29 -21.14 -2.29
CA ASP A 237 2.73 -20.77 -3.63
C ASP A 237 4.19 -20.29 -3.64
N TYR A 238 4.77 -20.05 -2.44
CA TYR A 238 6.10 -19.49 -2.28
C TYR A 238 6.91 -20.24 -1.23
N ASP A 239 7.88 -21.04 -1.69
CA ASP A 239 8.76 -21.79 -0.78
C ASP A 239 9.61 -20.83 0.09
N LYS A 240 9.68 -21.11 1.37
CA LYS A 240 10.49 -20.38 2.38
C LYS A 240 10.10 -18.91 2.61
N ILE A 241 8.90 -18.49 2.20
CA ILE A 241 8.39 -17.14 2.48
C ILE A 241 7.34 -17.23 3.60
N ASN A 242 7.48 -16.37 4.60
CA ASN A 242 6.51 -16.19 5.67
C ASN A 242 5.54 -15.06 5.26
N ILE A 243 4.29 -15.41 4.98
CA ILE A 243 3.24 -14.44 4.66
C ILE A 243 2.45 -14.11 5.92
N ILE A 244 2.48 -12.85 6.32
CA ILE A 244 1.73 -12.29 7.45
C ILE A 244 0.56 -11.51 6.86
N GLU A 245 -0.65 -11.98 7.09
CA GLU A 245 -1.85 -11.41 6.47
C GLU A 245 -2.67 -10.62 7.49
N PHE A 246 -3.03 -9.39 7.15
CA PHE A 246 -3.99 -8.57 7.88
C PHE A 246 -5.24 -8.38 7.05
N PHE A 247 -6.37 -8.80 7.63
CA PHE A 247 -7.71 -8.63 7.09
C PHE A 247 -8.54 -7.79 8.04
N PRO A 248 -9.38 -6.89 7.53
CA PRO A 248 -10.36 -6.21 8.36
C PRO A 248 -11.24 -7.21 9.11
N SER A 249 -11.40 -7.00 10.42
CA SER A 249 -12.30 -7.82 11.26
C SER A 249 -13.78 -7.49 11.07
N ILE A 250 -14.06 -6.45 10.29
CA ILE A 250 -15.41 -6.00 9.91
C ILE A 250 -15.58 -6.09 8.41
N ASP A 251 -16.81 -6.27 7.94
CA ASP A 251 -17.14 -6.19 6.52
C ASP A 251 -16.95 -4.75 6.02
N LEU A 252 -16.16 -4.60 4.94
CA LEU A 252 -15.91 -3.32 4.30
C LEU A 252 -16.62 -3.19 2.94
N ASP A 253 -17.15 -4.27 2.42
CA ASP A 253 -17.61 -4.37 1.03
C ASP A 253 -19.12 -4.27 0.88
N GLY A 254 -19.90 -4.65 1.93
CA GLY A 254 -21.36 -4.77 1.82
C GLY A 254 -21.81 -5.95 0.97
N ASP A 255 -23.14 -6.15 0.84
CA ASP A 255 -23.73 -7.35 0.24
C ASP A 255 -23.81 -7.30 -1.30
N SER A 256 -23.55 -6.15 -1.92
CA SER A 256 -23.61 -5.97 -3.39
C SER A 256 -22.45 -5.18 -3.95
N ALA A 257 -22.17 -5.35 -5.26
CA ALA A 257 -21.13 -4.57 -5.96
C ALA A 257 -21.39 -3.05 -5.89
N PHE A 258 -22.65 -2.62 -5.85
CA PHE A 258 -23.02 -1.22 -5.76
C PHE A 258 -22.76 -0.67 -4.35
N GLU A 259 -23.09 -1.41 -3.30
CA GLU A 259 -22.76 -1.07 -1.91
C GLU A 259 -21.24 -1.07 -1.70
N SER A 260 -20.52 -2.06 -2.22
CA SER A 260 -19.06 -2.10 -2.19
C SER A 260 -18.42 -0.87 -2.84
N LEU A 261 -19.00 -0.35 -3.93
CA LEU A 261 -18.53 0.88 -4.55
C LEU A 261 -18.86 2.11 -3.71
N LEU A 262 -20.12 2.30 -3.32
CA LEU A 262 -20.58 3.54 -2.67
C LEU A 262 -20.23 3.60 -1.19
N ASP A 263 -20.50 2.54 -0.43
CA ASP A 263 -20.26 2.49 1.01
C ASP A 263 -18.85 2.01 1.36
N GLY A 264 -18.24 1.23 0.47
CA GLY A 264 -16.88 0.73 0.59
C GLY A 264 -15.85 1.68 -0.02
N THR A 265 -15.68 1.58 -1.32
CA THR A 265 -14.54 2.20 -2.06
C THR A 265 -14.64 3.71 -2.18
N ALA A 266 -15.83 4.27 -2.42
CA ALA A 266 -16.05 5.71 -2.60
C ALA A 266 -16.50 6.45 -1.32
N ASN A 267 -16.54 5.78 -0.19
CA ASN A 267 -16.93 6.41 1.08
C ASN A 267 -15.70 6.97 1.81
N PHE A 268 -15.51 8.28 1.67
CA PHE A 268 -14.45 9.04 2.33
C PHE A 268 -14.94 9.86 3.52
N SER A 269 -16.06 9.49 4.16
CA SER A 269 -16.58 10.23 5.31
C SER A 269 -15.64 10.15 6.53
N ASN A 270 -15.53 11.26 7.26
CA ASN A 270 -14.66 11.36 8.43
C ASN A 270 -14.93 10.27 9.49
N SER A 271 -16.19 9.93 9.71
CA SER A 271 -16.58 8.90 10.69
C SER A 271 -16.05 7.52 10.25
N ARG A 272 -16.18 7.19 8.96
CA ARG A 272 -15.68 5.93 8.42
C ARG A 272 -14.16 5.87 8.44
N ILE A 273 -13.46 6.92 8.01
CA ILE A 273 -12.00 6.98 8.05
C ILE A 273 -11.48 6.75 9.47
N ARG A 274 -12.05 7.44 10.49
CA ARG A 274 -11.68 7.21 11.89
C ARG A 274 -11.90 5.77 12.34
N LEU A 275 -13.03 5.20 12.01
CA LEU A 275 -13.35 3.81 12.32
C LEU A 275 -12.32 2.86 11.69
N LEU A 276 -11.96 3.07 10.41
CA LEU A 276 -11.06 2.19 9.70
C LEU A 276 -9.62 2.28 10.23
N ILE A 277 -9.13 3.49 10.54
CA ILE A 277 -7.81 3.66 11.18
C ILE A 277 -7.79 2.92 12.53
N GLN A 278 -8.83 3.10 13.35
CA GLN A 278 -8.93 2.40 14.63
C GLN A 278 -8.96 0.89 14.44
N LYS A 279 -9.76 0.39 13.49
CA LYS A 279 -9.87 -1.06 13.22
C LYS A 279 -8.55 -1.66 12.71
N GLY A 280 -7.86 -0.99 11.80
CA GLY A 280 -6.56 -1.45 11.34
C GLY A 280 -5.53 -1.56 12.47
N TYR A 281 -5.54 -0.59 13.39
CA TYR A 281 -4.71 -0.63 14.59
C TYR A 281 -5.09 -1.79 15.52
N GLU A 282 -6.38 -1.91 15.89
CA GLU A 282 -6.88 -2.96 16.78
C GLU A 282 -6.59 -4.37 16.24
N ASP A 283 -6.89 -4.63 14.97
CA ASP A 283 -6.71 -5.94 14.34
C ASP A 283 -5.21 -6.34 14.32
N THR A 284 -4.33 -5.37 14.10
CA THR A 284 -2.89 -5.60 14.10
C THR A 284 -2.35 -5.84 15.51
N VAL A 285 -2.79 -5.06 16.49
CA VAL A 285 -2.43 -5.27 17.91
C VAL A 285 -2.91 -6.64 18.38
N ASP A 286 -4.16 -7.01 18.08
CA ASP A 286 -4.71 -8.33 18.39
C ASP A 286 -3.88 -9.47 17.79
N TYR A 287 -3.43 -9.31 16.55
CA TYR A 287 -2.55 -10.29 15.89
C TYR A 287 -1.26 -10.51 16.69
N PHE A 288 -0.61 -9.42 17.12
CA PHE A 288 0.65 -9.50 17.86
C PHE A 288 0.45 -10.01 19.29
N MET A 289 -0.59 -9.56 19.98
CA MET A 289 -0.90 -10.01 21.34
C MET A 289 -1.16 -11.52 21.42
N ARG A 290 -1.89 -12.09 20.45
CA ARG A 290 -2.11 -13.55 20.36
C ARG A 290 -0.80 -14.32 20.18
N ARG A 291 0.23 -13.70 19.64
CA ARG A 291 1.59 -14.25 19.46
C ARG A 291 2.55 -13.91 20.58
N LYS A 292 2.06 -13.25 21.65
CA LYS A 292 2.85 -12.78 22.79
C LYS A 292 4.01 -11.83 22.39
N LEU A 293 3.79 -11.07 21.32
CA LEU A 293 4.66 -9.95 20.95
C LEU A 293 4.12 -8.70 21.61
N TYR A 294 5.00 -7.82 22.06
CA TYR A 294 4.65 -6.60 22.79
C TYR A 294 5.26 -5.39 22.09
N PRO A 295 4.65 -4.21 22.22
CA PRO A 295 5.23 -2.97 21.69
C PRO A 295 6.64 -2.76 22.20
N VAL A 296 7.50 -2.20 21.35
CA VAL A 296 8.83 -1.75 21.77
C VAL A 296 8.62 -0.54 22.66
N SER A 297 8.88 -0.68 23.96
CA SER A 297 8.68 0.43 24.90
C SER A 297 9.57 1.60 24.50
N SER A 298 9.00 2.79 24.38
CA SER A 298 9.67 4.06 24.04
C SER A 298 10.70 4.52 25.10
N TYR A 299 10.92 3.74 26.14
CA TYR A 299 11.83 4.06 27.25
C TYR A 299 13.34 3.98 26.93
N TRP A 300 13.72 3.68 25.68
CA TRP A 300 15.13 3.57 25.29
C TRP A 300 15.62 4.70 24.38
N PHE A 301 14.77 5.73 24.14
CA PHE A 301 15.08 6.85 23.24
C PHE A 301 14.83 8.23 23.89
N GLU A 302 15.06 8.37 25.20
CA GLU A 302 15.31 9.65 25.85
C GLU A 302 16.81 9.86 26.09
#